data_d30ff36d0d9a03bd83695767cfb0a466
#
_entry.id   d30ff36d0d9a03bd83695767cfb0a466
#
_cell.length_a   1.000
_cell.length_b   1.000
_cell.length_c   1.000
_cell.angle_alpha   90.00
_cell.angle_beta   90.00
_cell.angle_gamma   90.00
#
_symmetry.space_group_name_H-M   'P 1'
#
loop_
_entity.id
_entity.type
_entity.pdbx_description
1 polymer ?
#
loop_
_entity_poly.entity_id
_entity_poly.type
_entity_poly.pdbx_seq_one_letter_code
_entity_poly.pdbx_strand_id
1 'polypeptide(L)'
;MSKEVIRLFPGVGETEPLQGLYLRRPILAGGNRTRPIVYANFLSSMDGRIALYNTQQDEHVLPSQLKCDEDFQLFLELYAQADCIITHGGYMRSLAAGRLGNVLQLPQLESTQYLHDWREEQGMASAPDVIILSGSLDFPWHESLDDSGQNVHIATGGGAQERQKQAWQQAGHHVHQFGGSEHVDVEALMKFLKQQGYKSVYLIAGPHLLQDLILHSWVDRIFLTISQQFLGGESFKTLLSGPVLGDHGQLQLQYLYMDPEGSNGVGHWYSEFIFKN
;
A
#
# COMPACT_ATOMS: atom_id res chain seq x y z
N MET A 1 19.97 -10.84 17.46
CA MET A 1 19.36 -12.03 16.82
C MET A 1 18.24 -11.53 15.94
N SER A 2 18.12 -12.03 14.70
CA SER A 2 16.99 -11.65 13.85
C SER A 2 15.70 -12.19 14.46
N LYS A 3 14.63 -11.40 14.41
CA LYS A 3 13.27 -11.80 14.83
C LYS A 3 12.82 -12.99 13.97
N GLU A 4 12.21 -14.01 14.59
CA GLU A 4 11.64 -15.16 13.91
C GLU A 4 10.12 -15.18 14.04
N VAL A 5 9.45 -15.77 13.06
CA VAL A 5 8.00 -15.99 13.02
C VAL A 5 7.70 -17.46 12.81
N ILE A 6 6.58 -17.93 13.32
CA ILE A 6 6.14 -19.31 13.22
C ILE A 6 5.20 -19.45 12.03
N ARG A 7 5.52 -20.31 11.07
CA ARG A 7 4.61 -20.60 9.96
C ARG A 7 3.45 -21.47 10.42
N LEU A 8 2.23 -21.00 10.21
CA LEU A 8 1.01 -21.72 10.51
C LEU A 8 0.36 -22.34 9.27
N PHE A 9 0.64 -21.78 8.08
CA PHE A 9 0.11 -22.30 6.81
C PHE A 9 1.02 -21.83 5.63
N PRO A 10 1.27 -22.67 4.60
CA PRO A 10 1.06 -24.13 4.56
C PRO A 10 2.11 -24.84 5.42
N GLY A 11 1.73 -26.01 5.98
CA GLY A 11 2.58 -26.69 6.97
C GLY A 11 2.52 -25.96 8.32
N VAL A 12 2.97 -26.60 9.40
CA VAL A 12 2.82 -26.04 10.76
C VAL A 12 4.13 -26.16 11.53
N GLY A 13 4.48 -25.07 12.25
CA GLY A 13 5.50 -25.09 13.29
C GLY A 13 6.94 -24.85 12.82
N GLU A 14 7.19 -24.58 11.56
CA GLU A 14 8.52 -24.14 11.12
C GLU A 14 8.73 -22.67 11.45
N THR A 15 9.88 -22.33 12.01
CA THR A 15 10.29 -20.94 12.23
C THR A 15 11.04 -20.41 11.02
N GLU A 16 10.74 -19.17 10.66
CA GLU A 16 11.40 -18.45 9.58
C GLU A 16 11.85 -17.07 10.08
N PRO A 17 12.99 -16.53 9.61
CA PRO A 17 13.37 -15.16 9.89
C PRO A 17 12.29 -14.21 9.37
N LEU A 18 11.92 -13.21 10.16
CA LEU A 18 11.01 -12.14 9.71
C LEU A 18 11.62 -11.34 8.56
N GLN A 19 12.90 -10.97 8.71
CA GLN A 19 13.62 -10.26 7.65
C GLN A 19 13.69 -11.10 6.36
N GLY A 20 13.24 -10.51 5.27
CA GLY A 20 13.15 -11.16 3.96
C GLY A 20 11.93 -12.09 3.82
N LEU A 21 11.00 -12.08 4.76
CA LEU A 21 9.83 -12.98 4.74
C LEU A 21 9.04 -12.86 3.43
N TYR A 22 8.76 -11.64 2.99
CA TYR A 22 8.05 -11.39 1.73
C TYR A 22 8.96 -11.37 0.51
N LEU A 23 10.27 -11.09 0.68
CA LEU A 23 11.23 -11.13 -0.44
C LEU A 23 11.54 -12.58 -0.90
N ARG A 24 11.47 -13.56 0.00
CA ARG A 24 11.61 -14.98 -0.35
C ARG A 24 10.50 -15.52 -1.25
N ARG A 25 9.40 -14.77 -1.37
CA ARG A 25 8.24 -15.09 -2.22
C ARG A 25 7.89 -13.89 -3.09
N PRO A 26 8.74 -13.57 -4.09
CA PRO A 26 8.58 -12.37 -4.88
C PRO A 26 7.18 -12.25 -5.50
N ILE A 27 6.65 -11.04 -5.50
CA ILE A 27 5.34 -10.71 -6.10
C ILE A 27 5.28 -11.17 -7.56
N LEU A 28 6.38 -11.03 -8.29
CA LEU A 28 6.48 -11.41 -9.71
C LEU A 28 6.81 -12.87 -9.94
N ALA A 29 6.97 -13.69 -8.91
CA ALA A 29 7.17 -15.13 -9.08
C ALA A 29 5.93 -15.76 -9.75
N GLY A 30 6.08 -16.34 -10.95
CA GLY A 30 4.97 -17.08 -11.59
C GLY A 30 4.64 -16.70 -13.04
N GLY A 31 5.51 -15.97 -13.75
CA GLY A 31 5.42 -15.94 -15.22
C GLY A 31 5.02 -14.60 -15.84
N ASN A 32 4.93 -14.63 -17.17
CA ASN A 32 4.66 -13.46 -18.02
C ASN A 32 3.17 -13.12 -17.93
N ARG A 33 2.83 -11.99 -17.31
CA ARG A 33 1.45 -11.50 -17.21
C ARG A 33 1.16 -10.43 -18.25
N THR A 34 -0.09 -10.36 -18.67
CA THR A 34 -0.54 -9.36 -19.64
C THR A 34 -0.87 -8.00 -19.03
N ARG A 35 -0.91 -7.94 -17.68
CA ARG A 35 -1.16 -6.73 -16.89
C ARG A 35 -0.29 -6.71 -15.63
N PRO A 36 -0.11 -5.54 -15.00
CA PRO A 36 0.56 -5.45 -13.71
C PRO A 36 -0.11 -6.32 -12.64
N ILE A 37 0.67 -6.84 -11.72
CA ILE A 37 0.17 -7.41 -10.46
C ILE A 37 -0.09 -6.25 -9.52
N VAL A 38 -1.33 -6.14 -9.03
CA VAL A 38 -1.73 -5.15 -8.02
C VAL A 38 -1.84 -5.83 -6.67
N TYR A 39 -1.19 -5.26 -5.67
CA TYR A 39 -1.23 -5.77 -4.31
C TYR A 39 -1.32 -4.64 -3.30
N ALA A 40 -1.87 -4.94 -2.13
CA ALA A 40 -2.00 -4.02 -1.02
C ALA A 40 -1.68 -4.72 0.30
N ASN A 41 -1.33 -3.94 1.33
CA ASN A 41 -1.26 -4.44 2.69
C ASN A 41 -2.06 -3.56 3.65
N PHE A 42 -2.47 -4.17 4.75
CA PHE A 42 -3.14 -3.49 5.84
C PHE A 42 -2.68 -4.05 7.19
N LEU A 43 -2.60 -3.16 8.15
CA LEU A 43 -2.48 -3.49 9.57
C LEU A 43 -3.84 -3.24 10.22
N SER A 44 -4.38 -4.26 10.88
CA SER A 44 -5.72 -4.25 11.50
C SER A 44 -5.68 -4.82 12.91
N SER A 45 -6.59 -4.36 13.76
CA SER A 45 -6.92 -5.05 15.00
C SER A 45 -7.79 -6.28 14.75
N MET A 46 -7.97 -7.15 15.77
CA MET A 46 -8.86 -8.30 15.72
C MET A 46 -10.32 -7.93 15.43
N ASP A 47 -10.76 -6.73 15.78
CA ASP A 47 -12.11 -6.22 15.51
C ASP A 47 -12.18 -5.40 14.21
N GLY A 48 -11.18 -5.52 13.32
CA GLY A 48 -11.18 -5.02 11.94
C GLY A 48 -10.90 -3.52 11.77
N ARG A 49 -10.41 -2.85 12.80
CA ARG A 49 -10.11 -1.42 12.76
C ARG A 49 -8.71 -1.16 12.24
N ILE A 50 -8.59 -0.30 11.22
CA ILE A 50 -7.30 0.15 10.67
C ILE A 50 -6.97 1.59 11.07
N ALA A 51 -7.99 2.37 11.44
CA ALA A 51 -7.81 3.74 11.92
C ALA A 51 -8.95 4.12 12.86
N LEU A 52 -8.65 4.94 13.86
CA LEU A 52 -9.60 5.54 14.78
C LEU A 52 -9.64 7.06 14.58
N TYR A 53 -10.80 7.66 14.85
CA TYR A 53 -10.94 9.10 14.80
C TYR A 53 -10.18 9.77 15.95
N ASN A 54 -9.30 10.69 15.61
CA ASN A 54 -8.54 11.50 16.54
C ASN A 54 -9.14 12.90 16.63
N THR A 55 -9.74 13.25 17.76
CA THR A 55 -10.40 14.55 17.97
C THR A 55 -9.44 15.74 17.95
N GLN A 56 -8.14 15.53 18.27
CA GLN A 56 -7.16 16.61 18.24
C GLN A 56 -6.70 16.96 16.83
N GLN A 57 -6.70 15.97 15.93
CA GLN A 57 -6.27 16.12 14.54
C GLN A 57 -7.44 16.26 13.56
N ASP A 58 -8.69 16.06 14.05
CA ASP A 58 -9.93 16.05 13.26
C ASP A 58 -9.86 15.09 12.05
N GLU A 59 -9.19 13.95 12.23
CA GLU A 59 -9.03 12.93 11.20
C GLU A 59 -8.92 11.50 11.77
N HIS A 60 -9.11 10.50 10.87
CA HIS A 60 -8.87 9.11 11.23
C HIS A 60 -7.37 8.80 11.06
N VAL A 61 -6.74 8.32 12.13
CA VAL A 61 -5.31 8.02 12.18
C VAL A 61 -5.07 6.56 12.57
N LEU A 62 -3.94 6.01 12.15
CA LEU A 62 -3.47 4.71 12.62
C LEU A 62 -3.18 4.81 14.13
N PRO A 63 -3.89 4.03 14.98
CA PRO A 63 -3.68 4.07 16.42
C PRO A 63 -2.25 3.64 16.79
N SER A 64 -1.67 4.33 17.77
CA SER A 64 -0.31 4.00 18.24
C SER A 64 -0.19 2.56 18.76
N GLN A 65 -1.27 2.01 19.30
CA GLN A 65 -1.34 0.64 19.81
C GLN A 65 -1.18 -0.42 18.70
N LEU A 66 -1.53 -0.10 17.44
CA LEU A 66 -1.33 -1.01 16.31
C LEU A 66 0.09 -0.96 15.76
N LYS A 67 0.79 0.17 15.92
CA LYS A 67 2.13 0.33 15.33
C LYS A 67 3.09 -0.70 15.91
N CYS A 68 3.77 -1.44 15.03
CA CYS A 68 4.85 -2.34 15.39
C CYS A 68 5.93 -2.33 14.30
N ASP A 69 7.16 -2.51 14.71
CA ASP A 69 8.32 -2.44 13.81
C ASP A 69 8.33 -3.59 12.81
N GLU A 70 7.83 -4.74 13.21
CA GLU A 70 7.74 -5.93 12.37
C GLU A 70 6.82 -5.73 11.17
N ASP A 71 5.63 -5.15 11.39
CA ASP A 71 4.71 -4.82 10.28
C ASP A 71 5.31 -3.77 9.36
N PHE A 72 5.97 -2.76 9.93
CA PHE A 72 6.63 -1.73 9.12
C PHE A 72 7.80 -2.30 8.29
N GLN A 73 8.58 -3.24 8.84
CA GLN A 73 9.60 -3.95 8.08
C GLN A 73 9.00 -4.72 6.90
N LEU A 74 7.90 -5.46 7.12
CA LEU A 74 7.21 -6.20 6.06
C LEU A 74 6.56 -5.27 5.03
N PHE A 75 6.05 -4.11 5.45
CA PHE A 75 5.59 -3.05 4.56
C PHE A 75 6.72 -2.60 3.61
N LEU A 76 7.93 -2.37 4.13
CA LEU A 76 9.09 -1.97 3.33
C LEU A 76 9.55 -3.09 2.37
N GLU A 77 9.40 -4.36 2.75
CA GLU A 77 9.67 -5.49 1.85
C GLU A 77 8.68 -5.57 0.69
N LEU A 78 7.42 -5.20 0.91
CA LEU A 78 6.43 -5.08 -0.17
C LEU A 78 6.73 -3.85 -1.05
N TYR A 79 7.11 -2.74 -0.43
CA TYR A 79 7.56 -1.55 -1.16
C TYR A 79 8.74 -1.87 -2.09
N ALA A 80 9.74 -2.61 -1.60
CA ALA A 80 10.92 -3.00 -2.37
C ALA A 80 10.58 -3.79 -3.64
N GLN A 81 9.43 -4.45 -3.70
CA GLN A 81 8.98 -5.26 -4.83
C GLN A 81 8.14 -4.48 -5.86
N ALA A 82 7.89 -3.20 -5.63
CA ALA A 82 7.06 -2.37 -6.52
C ALA A 82 7.87 -1.74 -7.66
N ASP A 83 7.31 -1.76 -8.88
CA ASP A 83 7.72 -0.85 -9.96
C ASP A 83 7.06 0.51 -9.80
N CYS A 84 5.84 0.52 -9.26
CA CYS A 84 5.05 1.72 -9.05
C CYS A 84 4.26 1.61 -7.73
N ILE A 85 4.17 2.71 -6.99
CA ILE A 85 3.27 2.84 -5.84
C ILE A 85 2.12 3.78 -6.18
N ILE A 86 0.94 3.47 -5.68
CA ILE A 86 -0.23 4.35 -5.78
C ILE A 86 -0.55 4.87 -4.38
N THR A 87 -0.51 6.18 -4.22
CA THR A 87 -0.91 6.88 -3.00
C THR A 87 -1.99 7.92 -3.29
N HIS A 88 -2.34 8.77 -2.34
CA HIS A 88 -3.44 9.75 -2.51
C HIS A 88 -3.12 11.11 -1.89
N GLY A 89 -3.82 12.17 -2.36
CA GLY A 89 -3.64 13.53 -1.89
C GLY A 89 -3.82 13.72 -0.37
N GLY A 90 -4.64 12.87 0.28
CA GLY A 90 -4.76 12.86 1.74
C GLY A 90 -3.47 12.47 2.45
N TYR A 91 -2.77 11.45 1.94
CA TYR A 91 -1.44 11.10 2.45
C TYR A 91 -0.45 12.26 2.27
N MET A 92 -0.44 12.91 1.08
CA MET A 92 0.46 14.05 0.81
C MET A 92 0.22 15.21 1.79
N ARG A 93 -1.04 15.50 2.14
CA ARG A 93 -1.36 16.51 3.17
C ARG A 93 -0.86 16.11 4.55
N SER A 94 -1.00 14.85 4.94
CA SER A 94 -0.54 14.37 6.24
C SER A 94 0.99 14.30 6.32
N LEU A 95 1.66 13.92 5.23
CA LEU A 95 3.12 13.95 5.11
C LEU A 95 3.67 15.38 5.26
N ALA A 96 3.15 16.33 4.49
CA ALA A 96 3.58 17.73 4.55
C ALA A 96 3.30 18.39 5.90
N ALA A 97 2.28 17.94 6.62
CA ALA A 97 1.98 18.40 7.97
C ALA A 97 2.82 17.68 9.06
N GLY A 98 3.73 16.79 8.70
CA GLY A 98 4.56 16.02 9.63
C GLY A 98 3.77 15.01 10.50
N ARG A 99 2.53 14.67 10.11
CA ARG A 99 1.68 13.72 10.84
C ARG A 99 1.97 12.25 10.48
N LEU A 100 2.42 12.02 9.26
CA LEU A 100 2.84 10.69 8.79
C LEU A 100 4.30 10.73 8.36
N GLY A 101 5.00 9.61 8.53
CA GLY A 101 6.34 9.41 7.99
C GLY A 101 6.32 9.33 6.45
N ASN A 102 7.48 9.57 5.85
CA ASN A 102 7.65 9.39 4.43
C ASN A 102 7.74 7.91 4.08
N VAL A 103 6.78 7.42 3.29
CA VAL A 103 6.74 6.05 2.74
C VAL A 103 6.84 6.04 1.21
N LEU A 104 7.21 7.18 0.60
CA LEU A 104 7.41 7.29 -0.84
C LEU A 104 8.80 6.86 -1.29
N GLN A 105 9.73 6.71 -0.36
CA GLN A 105 11.08 6.22 -0.58
C GLN A 105 11.47 5.21 0.51
N LEU A 106 12.34 4.26 0.17
CA LEU A 106 12.99 3.41 1.17
C LEU A 106 13.93 4.27 2.04
N PRO A 107 13.89 4.11 3.37
CA PRO A 107 14.84 4.78 4.24
C PRO A 107 16.28 4.41 3.88
N GLN A 108 17.20 5.37 3.94
CA GLN A 108 18.64 5.17 3.75
C GLN A 108 19.29 4.84 5.09
N LEU A 109 19.04 3.63 5.60
CA LEU A 109 19.53 3.14 6.89
C LEU A 109 20.25 1.81 6.71
N GLU A 110 21.21 1.49 7.58
CA GLU A 110 21.86 0.19 7.59
C GLU A 110 20.85 -0.97 7.68
N SER A 111 19.80 -0.79 8.48
CA SER A 111 18.74 -1.80 8.65
C SER A 111 17.88 -2.05 7.41
N THR A 112 17.90 -1.14 6.43
CA THR A 112 17.14 -1.26 5.16
C THR A 112 18.03 -1.49 3.95
N GLN A 113 19.34 -1.56 4.11
CA GLN A 113 20.28 -1.76 2.99
C GLN A 113 19.95 -3.01 2.18
N TYR A 114 19.56 -4.11 2.84
CA TYR A 114 19.17 -5.34 2.17
C TYR A 114 18.00 -5.19 1.18
N LEU A 115 17.15 -4.17 1.34
CA LEU A 115 16.04 -3.86 0.43
C LEU A 115 16.56 -3.16 -0.84
N HIS A 116 17.53 -2.27 -0.69
CA HIS A 116 18.19 -1.61 -1.82
C HIS A 116 18.98 -2.63 -2.63
N ASP A 117 19.77 -3.50 -1.95
CA ASP A 117 20.53 -4.57 -2.58
C ASP A 117 19.61 -5.54 -3.33
N TRP A 118 18.47 -5.91 -2.72
CA TRP A 118 17.48 -6.77 -3.36
C TRP A 118 16.92 -6.15 -4.64
N ARG A 119 16.57 -4.84 -4.63
CA ARG A 119 16.08 -4.15 -5.84
C ARG A 119 17.12 -4.16 -6.95
N GLU A 120 18.39 -3.89 -6.62
CA GLU A 120 19.50 -3.93 -7.56
C GLU A 120 19.68 -5.34 -8.16
N GLU A 121 19.68 -6.37 -7.33
CA GLU A 121 19.76 -7.78 -7.76
C GLU A 121 18.61 -8.19 -8.69
N GLN A 122 17.41 -7.63 -8.49
CA GLN A 122 16.26 -7.85 -9.39
C GLN A 122 16.30 -6.99 -10.65
N GLY A 123 17.30 -6.12 -10.81
CA GLY A 123 17.39 -5.18 -11.94
C GLY A 123 16.28 -4.12 -11.95
N MET A 124 15.73 -3.79 -10.79
CA MET A 124 14.71 -2.75 -10.62
C MET A 124 15.36 -1.37 -10.47
N ALA A 125 14.60 -0.31 -10.75
CA ALA A 125 15.02 1.05 -10.43
C ALA A 125 15.25 1.21 -8.90
N SER A 126 16.10 2.16 -8.49
CA SER A 126 16.42 2.40 -7.07
C SER A 126 15.19 2.69 -6.20
N ALA A 127 14.15 3.29 -6.79
CA ALA A 127 12.86 3.52 -6.16
C ALA A 127 11.72 3.26 -7.19
N PRO A 128 10.51 2.86 -6.75
CA PRO A 128 9.35 2.75 -7.60
C PRO A 128 8.84 4.14 -8.03
N ASP A 129 8.22 4.23 -9.20
CA ASP A 129 7.49 5.43 -9.60
C ASP A 129 6.27 5.66 -8.68
N VAL A 130 5.76 6.88 -8.64
CA VAL A 130 4.67 7.29 -7.73
C VAL A 130 3.49 7.80 -8.53
N ILE A 131 2.29 7.29 -8.22
CA ILE A 131 1.03 7.87 -8.68
C ILE A 131 0.27 8.44 -7.48
N ILE A 132 -0.02 9.75 -7.53
CA ILE A 132 -0.79 10.45 -6.50
C ILE A 132 -2.22 10.64 -7.01
N LEU A 133 -3.18 9.92 -6.42
CA LEU A 133 -4.59 10.06 -6.76
C LEU A 133 -5.22 11.18 -5.95
N SER A 134 -5.90 12.12 -6.62
CA SER A 134 -6.61 13.21 -5.96
C SER A 134 -7.78 13.71 -6.79
N GLY A 135 -8.99 13.65 -6.25
CA GLY A 135 -10.18 14.21 -6.90
C GLY A 135 -10.18 15.75 -6.92
N SER A 136 -9.69 16.39 -5.86
CA SER A 136 -9.64 17.85 -5.76
C SER A 136 -8.35 18.47 -6.30
N LEU A 137 -7.26 17.69 -6.42
CA LEU A 137 -5.89 18.16 -6.70
C LEU A 137 -5.39 19.20 -5.67
N ASP A 138 -6.01 19.25 -4.49
CA ASP A 138 -5.65 20.14 -3.40
C ASP A 138 -4.78 19.38 -2.39
N PHE A 139 -3.49 19.33 -2.65
CA PHE A 139 -2.47 18.78 -1.76
C PHE A 139 -1.13 19.50 -2.01
N PRO A 140 -0.27 19.63 -1.00
CA PRO A 140 1.05 20.20 -1.18
C PRO A 140 2.00 19.20 -1.84
N TRP A 141 2.93 19.70 -2.65
CA TRP A 141 4.09 18.93 -3.08
C TRP A 141 5.04 18.70 -1.90
N HIS A 142 5.71 17.56 -1.87
CA HIS A 142 6.70 17.27 -0.85
C HIS A 142 8.10 17.18 -1.48
N GLU A 143 9.06 17.88 -0.91
CA GLU A 143 10.42 18.00 -1.41
C GLU A 143 11.16 16.67 -1.63
N SER A 144 10.78 15.62 -0.87
CA SER A 144 11.38 14.28 -1.05
C SER A 144 11.14 13.66 -2.43
N LEU A 145 10.25 14.22 -3.23
CA LEU A 145 9.98 13.77 -4.60
C LEU A 145 10.86 14.46 -5.64
N ASP A 146 11.53 15.57 -5.30
CA ASP A 146 12.29 16.38 -6.27
C ASP A 146 13.55 15.65 -6.76
N ASP A 147 14.33 15.08 -5.85
CA ASP A 147 15.61 14.44 -6.13
C ASP A 147 15.59 12.91 -6.00
N SER A 148 14.39 12.32 -5.94
CA SER A 148 14.22 10.88 -5.71
C SER A 148 14.59 9.99 -6.90
N GLY A 149 14.68 10.58 -8.11
CA GLY A 149 14.82 9.84 -9.36
C GLY A 149 13.56 9.05 -9.77
N GLN A 150 12.43 9.26 -9.08
CA GLN A 150 11.14 8.62 -9.35
C GLN A 150 10.35 9.44 -10.38
N ASN A 151 9.65 8.77 -11.30
CA ASN A 151 8.63 9.45 -12.08
C ASN A 151 7.39 9.63 -11.21
N VAL A 152 6.88 10.86 -11.12
CA VAL A 152 5.68 11.16 -10.34
C VAL A 152 4.56 11.58 -11.26
N HIS A 153 3.44 10.85 -11.19
CA HIS A 153 2.23 11.12 -11.94
C HIS A 153 1.12 11.54 -10.99
N ILE A 154 0.45 12.64 -11.30
CA ILE A 154 -0.76 13.07 -10.59
C ILE A 154 -1.96 12.56 -11.39
N ALA A 155 -2.88 11.86 -10.75
CA ALA A 155 -4.04 11.27 -11.39
C ALA A 155 -5.34 11.75 -10.75
N THR A 156 -6.34 12.08 -11.58
CA THR A 156 -7.64 12.59 -11.16
C THR A 156 -8.78 12.03 -12.01
N GLY A 157 -10.00 12.13 -11.51
CA GLY A 157 -11.22 11.95 -12.28
C GLY A 157 -11.67 13.24 -12.98
N GLY A 158 -12.87 13.23 -13.56
CA GLY A 158 -13.44 14.39 -14.26
C GLY A 158 -13.94 15.53 -13.35
N GLY A 159 -13.99 15.30 -12.03
CA GLY A 159 -14.45 16.31 -11.07
C GLY A 159 -13.43 17.38 -10.70
N ALA A 160 -12.16 17.20 -11.05
CA ALA A 160 -11.11 18.16 -10.73
C ALA A 160 -11.28 19.48 -11.52
N GLN A 161 -11.11 20.60 -10.83
CA GLN A 161 -11.21 21.92 -11.46
C GLN A 161 -10.06 22.13 -12.46
N GLU A 162 -10.38 22.65 -13.65
CA GLU A 162 -9.42 22.89 -14.71
C GLU A 162 -8.26 23.81 -14.27
N ARG A 163 -8.56 24.82 -13.45
CA ARG A 163 -7.55 25.71 -12.88
C ARG A 163 -6.50 24.97 -12.07
N GLN A 164 -6.89 23.94 -11.31
CA GLN A 164 -5.95 23.16 -10.48
C GLN A 164 -5.11 22.22 -11.34
N LYS A 165 -5.69 21.61 -12.38
CA LYS A 165 -4.93 20.82 -13.35
C LYS A 165 -3.85 21.68 -14.03
N GLN A 166 -4.23 22.86 -14.50
CA GLN A 166 -3.30 23.80 -15.14
C GLN A 166 -2.21 24.27 -14.18
N ALA A 167 -2.52 24.51 -12.90
CA ALA A 167 -1.51 24.90 -11.91
C ALA A 167 -0.44 23.83 -11.72
N TRP A 168 -0.84 22.55 -11.63
CA TRP A 168 0.12 21.45 -11.54
C TRP A 168 0.95 21.30 -12.82
N GLN A 169 0.33 21.42 -14.00
CA GLN A 169 1.03 21.35 -15.29
C GLN A 169 2.02 22.50 -15.47
N GLN A 170 1.66 23.72 -15.05
CA GLN A 170 2.55 24.89 -15.07
C GLN A 170 3.72 24.74 -14.10
N ALA A 171 3.53 24.01 -13.00
CA ALA A 171 4.60 23.64 -12.07
C ALA A 171 5.49 22.51 -12.62
N GLY A 172 5.22 21.99 -13.82
CA GLY A 172 6.05 20.96 -14.47
C GLY A 172 5.62 19.51 -14.18
N HIS A 173 4.48 19.29 -13.52
CA HIS A 173 4.05 17.95 -13.16
C HIS A 173 3.11 17.31 -14.22
N HIS A 174 3.20 15.99 -14.35
CA HIS A 174 2.33 15.22 -15.23
C HIS A 174 0.97 14.96 -14.58
N VAL A 175 -0.08 15.59 -15.11
CA VAL A 175 -1.46 15.40 -14.64
C VAL A 175 -2.25 14.58 -15.65
N HIS A 176 -2.80 13.45 -15.19
CA HIS A 176 -3.61 12.53 -15.98
C HIS A 176 -5.05 12.56 -15.49
N GLN A 177 -6.01 12.73 -16.40
CA GLN A 177 -7.42 12.56 -16.10
C GLN A 177 -7.89 11.20 -16.58
N PHE A 178 -8.35 10.36 -15.68
CA PHE A 178 -8.91 9.05 -15.96
C PHE A 178 -10.43 9.07 -15.79
N GLY A 179 -11.15 9.07 -16.93
CA GLY A 179 -12.60 9.12 -16.97
C GLY A 179 -13.20 10.53 -16.87
N GLY A 180 -14.53 10.57 -16.91
CA GLY A 180 -15.33 11.81 -16.84
C GLY A 180 -16.11 11.98 -15.53
N SER A 181 -16.17 10.94 -14.67
CA SER A 181 -16.82 10.99 -13.36
C SER A 181 -15.94 11.68 -12.32
N GLU A 182 -16.50 11.97 -11.15
CA GLU A 182 -15.78 12.57 -10.03
C GLU A 182 -14.58 11.71 -9.59
N HIS A 183 -14.75 10.39 -9.63
CA HIS A 183 -13.71 9.43 -9.26
C HIS A 183 -12.88 8.99 -10.46
N VAL A 184 -11.68 8.53 -10.20
CA VAL A 184 -10.78 7.93 -11.19
C VAL A 184 -11.43 6.66 -11.76
N ASP A 185 -11.46 6.56 -13.08
CA ASP A 185 -11.84 5.34 -13.78
C ASP A 185 -10.72 4.31 -13.64
N VAL A 186 -11.00 3.22 -12.92
CA VAL A 186 -10.01 2.19 -12.61
C VAL A 186 -9.54 1.42 -13.86
N GLU A 187 -10.41 1.24 -14.87
CA GLU A 187 -10.03 0.61 -16.13
C GLU A 187 -9.02 1.47 -16.92
N ALA A 188 -9.27 2.77 -16.97
CA ALA A 188 -8.37 3.72 -17.61
C ALA A 188 -7.03 3.81 -16.87
N LEU A 189 -7.05 3.81 -15.54
CA LEU A 189 -5.85 3.75 -14.70
C LEU A 189 -5.04 2.49 -14.98
N MET A 190 -5.67 1.31 -14.98
CA MET A 190 -4.98 0.03 -15.22
C MET A 190 -4.39 -0.05 -16.65
N LYS A 191 -5.08 0.52 -17.62
CA LYS A 191 -4.56 0.63 -19.00
C LYS A 191 -3.31 1.52 -19.04
N PHE A 192 -3.32 2.64 -18.34
CA PHE A 192 -2.16 3.52 -18.20
C PHE A 192 -0.98 2.79 -17.54
N LEU A 193 -1.18 2.13 -16.42
CA LEU A 193 -0.13 1.36 -15.71
C LEU A 193 0.53 0.33 -16.62
N LYS A 194 -0.28 -0.39 -17.42
CA LYS A 194 0.21 -1.33 -18.42
C LYS A 194 1.02 -0.64 -19.52
N GLN A 195 0.57 0.53 -20.00
CA GLN A 195 1.28 1.30 -21.03
C GLN A 195 2.62 1.84 -20.56
N GLN A 196 2.74 2.17 -19.27
CA GLN A 196 4.02 2.54 -18.66
C GLN A 196 4.99 1.35 -18.51
N GLY A 197 4.50 0.12 -18.71
CA GLY A 197 5.33 -1.09 -18.61
C GLY A 197 5.53 -1.60 -17.18
N TYR A 198 4.81 -1.07 -16.20
CA TYR A 198 4.89 -1.56 -14.82
C TYR A 198 4.43 -3.01 -14.73
N LYS A 199 5.17 -3.83 -13.98
CA LYS A 199 4.88 -5.25 -13.75
C LYS A 199 4.25 -5.47 -12.37
N SER A 200 4.61 -4.65 -11.39
CA SER A 200 4.15 -4.71 -10.00
C SER A 200 3.70 -3.33 -9.52
N VAL A 201 2.52 -3.26 -8.92
CA VAL A 201 1.91 -2.02 -8.42
C VAL A 201 1.49 -2.21 -6.97
N TYR A 202 2.10 -1.45 -6.08
CA TYR A 202 1.78 -1.46 -4.67
C TYR A 202 0.77 -0.36 -4.33
N LEU A 203 -0.40 -0.76 -3.86
CA LEU A 203 -1.47 0.14 -3.50
C LEU A 203 -1.33 0.58 -2.03
N ILE A 204 -0.88 1.81 -1.83
CA ILE A 204 -0.79 2.49 -0.52
C ILE A 204 -1.89 3.55 -0.47
N ALA A 205 -3.12 3.16 -0.78
CA ALA A 205 -4.25 4.07 -0.89
C ALA A 205 -5.41 3.64 0.03
N GLY A 206 -6.34 4.57 0.24
CA GLY A 206 -7.45 4.35 1.15
C GLY A 206 -8.47 3.29 0.69
N PRO A 207 -9.40 2.93 1.60
CA PRO A 207 -10.31 1.80 1.42
C PRO A 207 -11.27 1.92 0.23
N HIS A 208 -11.58 3.12 -0.24
CA HIS A 208 -12.47 3.31 -1.40
C HIS A 208 -11.84 2.82 -2.71
N LEU A 209 -10.59 3.25 -3.00
CA LEU A 209 -9.91 2.80 -4.23
C LEU A 209 -9.65 1.30 -4.22
N LEU A 210 -9.26 0.74 -3.06
CA LEU A 210 -9.09 -0.70 -2.93
C LEU A 210 -10.40 -1.43 -3.29
N GLN A 211 -11.53 -0.97 -2.77
CA GLN A 211 -12.82 -1.57 -3.04
C GLN A 211 -13.19 -1.52 -4.53
N ASP A 212 -12.99 -0.37 -5.19
CA ASP A 212 -13.25 -0.22 -6.61
C ASP A 212 -12.38 -1.16 -7.45
N LEU A 213 -11.10 -1.29 -7.12
CA LEU A 213 -10.20 -2.21 -7.80
C LEU A 213 -10.60 -3.69 -7.58
N ILE A 214 -11.08 -4.06 -6.39
CA ILE A 214 -11.58 -5.42 -6.11
C ILE A 214 -12.84 -5.72 -6.93
N LEU A 215 -13.81 -4.79 -6.97
CA LEU A 215 -15.03 -4.95 -7.76
C LEU A 215 -14.79 -5.20 -9.24
N HIS A 216 -13.68 -4.65 -9.77
CA HIS A 216 -13.26 -4.83 -11.16
C HIS A 216 -12.20 -5.96 -11.34
N SER A 217 -11.96 -6.77 -10.31
CA SER A 217 -10.99 -7.89 -10.32
C SER A 217 -9.55 -7.45 -10.69
N TRP A 218 -9.15 -6.25 -10.28
CA TRP A 218 -7.82 -5.72 -10.54
C TRP A 218 -6.82 -6.00 -9.43
N VAL A 219 -7.25 -6.36 -8.22
CA VAL A 219 -6.35 -6.70 -7.12
C VAL A 219 -5.99 -8.18 -7.17
N ASP A 220 -4.71 -8.49 -7.12
CA ASP A 220 -4.20 -9.85 -7.17
C ASP A 220 -3.91 -10.42 -5.78
N ARG A 221 -3.32 -9.59 -4.88
CA ARG A 221 -2.89 -10.06 -3.56
C ARG A 221 -3.24 -9.04 -2.47
N ILE A 222 -3.59 -9.56 -1.31
CA ILE A 222 -3.75 -8.78 -0.08
C ILE A 222 -2.84 -9.39 0.99
N PHE A 223 -2.03 -8.53 1.59
CA PHE A 223 -1.27 -8.84 2.78
C PHE A 223 -1.98 -8.20 3.98
N LEU A 224 -2.26 -9.00 4.99
CA LEU A 224 -3.00 -8.53 6.15
C LEU A 224 -2.25 -8.91 7.43
N THR A 225 -1.81 -7.89 8.15
CA THR A 225 -1.32 -8.03 9.51
C THR A 225 -2.48 -7.83 10.48
N ILE A 226 -2.74 -8.81 11.34
CA ILE A 226 -3.75 -8.72 12.39
C ILE A 226 -3.04 -8.67 13.73
N SER A 227 -3.12 -7.53 14.40
CA SER A 227 -2.68 -7.39 15.78
C SER A 227 -3.69 -8.07 16.72
N GLN A 228 -3.20 -8.92 17.63
CA GLN A 228 -4.02 -9.74 18.53
C GLN A 228 -4.62 -8.92 19.69
N GLN A 229 -5.27 -7.82 19.35
CA GLN A 229 -5.95 -6.94 20.27
C GLN A 229 -7.24 -6.38 19.68
N PHE A 230 -8.17 -5.99 20.56
CA PHE A 230 -9.36 -5.23 20.21
C PHE A 230 -9.11 -3.75 20.50
N LEU A 231 -9.56 -2.89 19.60
CA LEU A 231 -9.46 -1.43 19.80
C LEU A 231 -10.77 -0.81 20.28
N GLY A 232 -11.92 -1.29 19.81
CA GLY A 232 -13.21 -0.62 20.03
C GLY A 232 -13.29 0.74 19.31
N GLY A 233 -14.03 1.68 19.91
CA GLY A 233 -14.24 3.03 19.36
C GLY A 233 -15.48 3.12 18.48
N GLU A 234 -16.16 4.29 18.50
CA GLU A 234 -17.40 4.53 17.76
C GLU A 234 -17.14 5.01 16.33
N SER A 235 -16.07 5.79 16.12
CA SER A 235 -15.68 6.32 14.80
C SER A 235 -14.35 5.70 14.35
N PHE A 236 -14.40 4.88 13.30
CA PHE A 236 -13.25 4.11 12.82
C PHE A 236 -13.30 3.90 11.31
N LYS A 237 -12.18 3.44 10.74
CA LYS A 237 -12.08 2.92 9.38
C LYS A 237 -11.76 1.43 9.39
N THR A 238 -12.24 0.73 8.38
CA THR A 238 -11.95 -0.68 8.09
C THR A 238 -11.20 -0.79 6.75
N LEU A 239 -10.79 -2.00 6.39
CA LEU A 239 -10.04 -2.26 5.15
C LEU A 239 -10.78 -1.77 3.89
N LEU A 240 -12.09 -1.84 3.90
CA LEU A 240 -12.94 -1.56 2.74
C LEU A 240 -14.06 -0.58 3.12
N SER A 241 -14.47 0.23 2.15
CA SER A 241 -15.58 1.17 2.31
C SER A 241 -16.26 1.37 0.96
N GLY A 242 -17.49 0.85 0.82
CA GLY A 242 -18.28 0.92 -0.41
C GLY A 242 -19.40 -0.12 -0.46
N PRO A 243 -19.90 -0.47 -1.64
CA PRO A 243 -20.98 -1.44 -1.82
C PRO A 243 -20.54 -2.87 -1.48
N VAL A 244 -21.51 -3.77 -1.36
CA VAL A 244 -21.28 -5.20 -1.12
C VAL A 244 -20.49 -5.81 -2.28
N LEU A 245 -19.40 -6.51 -1.97
CA LEU A 245 -18.51 -7.12 -2.97
C LEU A 245 -19.09 -8.39 -3.63
N GLY A 246 -20.00 -9.09 -2.97
CA GLY A 246 -20.46 -10.40 -3.45
C GLY A 246 -19.30 -11.38 -3.62
N ASP A 247 -19.29 -12.09 -4.75
CA ASP A 247 -18.25 -13.08 -5.04
C ASP A 247 -16.86 -12.48 -5.29
N HIS A 248 -16.77 -11.20 -5.65
CA HIS A 248 -15.48 -10.50 -5.82
C HIS A 248 -14.68 -10.41 -4.52
N GLY A 249 -15.32 -10.54 -3.36
CA GLY A 249 -14.67 -10.50 -2.05
C GLY A 249 -14.09 -11.83 -1.57
N GLN A 250 -14.16 -12.91 -2.36
CA GLN A 250 -13.68 -14.22 -1.94
C GLN A 250 -12.15 -14.31 -2.01
N LEU A 251 -11.56 -14.73 -0.89
CA LEU A 251 -10.11 -14.83 -0.74
C LEU A 251 -9.67 -16.28 -0.51
N GLN A 252 -8.47 -16.60 -0.98
CA GLN A 252 -7.78 -17.85 -0.68
C GLN A 252 -6.48 -17.53 0.06
N LEU A 253 -6.35 -18.07 1.28
CA LEU A 253 -5.12 -17.96 2.06
C LEU A 253 -3.97 -18.68 1.34
N GLN A 254 -2.84 -17.98 1.21
CA GLN A 254 -1.61 -18.53 0.66
C GLN A 254 -0.60 -18.84 1.77
N TYR A 255 -0.42 -17.89 2.69
CA TYR A 255 0.48 -18.01 3.83
C TYR A 255 -0.13 -17.40 5.08
N LEU A 256 0.22 -17.99 6.22
CA LEU A 256 -0.11 -17.45 7.54
C LEU A 256 1.09 -17.70 8.46
N TYR A 257 1.56 -16.63 9.08
CA TYR A 257 2.61 -16.63 10.09
C TYR A 257 2.12 -16.04 11.38
N MET A 258 2.71 -16.45 12.49
CA MET A 258 2.46 -15.90 13.81
C MET A 258 3.75 -15.39 14.43
N ASP A 259 3.71 -14.18 14.92
CA ASP A 259 4.61 -13.64 15.91
C ASP A 259 3.87 -13.62 17.26
N PRO A 260 4.26 -14.43 18.23
CA PRO A 260 3.56 -14.48 19.52
C PRO A 260 3.77 -13.22 20.38
N GLU A 261 4.86 -12.48 20.15
CA GLU A 261 5.26 -11.30 20.92
C GLU A 261 5.87 -10.24 19.99
N GLY A 262 5.04 -9.38 19.40
CA GLY A 262 5.53 -8.23 18.64
C GLY A 262 6.38 -7.27 19.48
N SER A 263 7.05 -6.31 18.84
CA SER A 263 7.85 -5.27 19.50
C SER A 263 7.05 -4.43 20.50
N ASN A 264 5.73 -4.37 20.30
CA ASN A 264 4.79 -3.70 21.21
C ASN A 264 4.24 -4.62 22.32
N GLY A 265 4.73 -5.86 22.47
CA GLY A 265 4.27 -6.85 23.43
C GLY A 265 2.92 -7.51 23.08
N VAL A 266 2.43 -7.29 21.87
CA VAL A 266 1.18 -7.87 21.37
C VAL A 266 1.48 -8.77 20.18
N GLY A 267 0.93 -9.99 20.19
CA GLY A 267 1.12 -10.93 19.08
C GLY A 267 0.50 -10.45 17.77
N HIS A 268 1.07 -10.91 16.66
CA HIS A 268 0.60 -10.57 15.32
C HIS A 268 0.45 -11.82 14.46
N TRP A 269 -0.52 -11.78 13.55
CA TRP A 269 -0.62 -12.69 12.42
C TRP A 269 -0.28 -11.93 11.14
N TYR A 270 0.62 -12.49 10.33
CA TYR A 270 0.96 -11.99 9.00
C TYR A 270 0.41 -12.96 7.98
N SER A 271 -0.46 -12.50 7.10
CA SER A 271 -1.14 -13.34 6.13
C SER A 271 -1.06 -12.79 4.72
N GLU A 272 -0.99 -13.68 3.75
CA GLU A 272 -1.10 -13.39 2.32
C GLU A 272 -2.31 -14.10 1.75
N PHE A 273 -3.12 -13.36 1.02
CA PHE A 273 -4.29 -13.87 0.30
C PHE A 273 -4.23 -13.51 -1.17
N ILE A 274 -4.78 -14.38 -2.02
CA ILE A 274 -5.14 -14.09 -3.40
C ILE A 274 -6.66 -14.09 -3.55
N PHE A 275 -7.17 -13.36 -4.54
CA PHE A 275 -8.59 -13.39 -4.87
C PHE A 275 -8.92 -14.69 -5.62
N LYS A 276 -10.09 -15.27 -5.33
CA LYS A 276 -10.63 -16.39 -6.12
C LYS A 276 -11.28 -15.78 -7.37
N ASN A 277 -10.70 -16.09 -8.52
CA ASN A 277 -11.26 -15.76 -9.84
C ASN A 277 -12.31 -16.79 -10.24
#